data_73781e70ab27919b07f30ef839a24995
#
_entry.id   73781e70ab27919b07f30ef839a24995
#
_cell.length_a   1.000
_cell.length_b   1.000
_cell.length_c   1.000
_cell.angle_alpha   90.00
_cell.angle_beta   90.00
_cell.angle_gamma   90.00
#
_symmetry.space_group_name_H-M   'P 1'
#
loop_
_entity.id
_entity.type
_entity.pdbx_description
1 polymer ?
#
loop_
_entity_poly.entity_id
_entity_poly.type
_entity_poly.pdbx_seq_one_letter_code
_entity_poly.pdbx_strand_id
1 'polypeptide(L)'
;MSFNTIINWNDCSQEQQRALLMRPAISASESITRTVAEILDNVKARGDDALREYSAKFDKTEVGALKVTEQEITDAESRLGDEIKQAMAVAVKNIDTFHTAQILQAVDVETVPGVRCQQVTRPVASVGLYIPGGSAPLFSTVLMLATPARIAGCQKVVLCSPPPIADEILYAAKLCGVQAVYKVGGAQAISALAFGTESIPKVDKIFGPGNAYVTEAKRQVSQRLDGAAIDMPAGPSEVLVIADSGATPDFVASDLLSQAEHGPDSQVILLTPDADMARRVGEAVERQLADLPRADTARQALSASRLIVARDLAQCIAISNQYGPEHLIIQTRNARDLVDSITSAGSVFLGDWSPESAGDYASGTNHVLPTYGYTSTCSSLGLADFQKRMTVQELSREGFASLASTIETLAAAERLTAHKNAVTLRVAALKEQA
;
A
#
# COMPACT_ATOMS: atom_id res chain seq x y z
N MET A 1 -29.05 -7.03 0.34
CA MET A 1 -29.35 -8.39 -0.12
C MET A 1 -28.65 -9.35 0.83
N SER A 2 -29.16 -10.56 1.04
CA SER A 2 -28.41 -11.59 1.75
C SER A 2 -27.19 -11.99 0.92
N PHE A 3 -26.03 -12.26 1.53
CA PHE A 3 -24.82 -12.73 0.84
C PHE A 3 -25.11 -14.00 0.00
N ASN A 4 -25.95 -14.89 0.49
CA ASN A 4 -26.33 -16.14 -0.20
C ASN A 4 -27.25 -15.94 -1.42
N THR A 5 -27.60 -14.70 -1.76
CA THR A 5 -28.32 -14.44 -3.01
C THR A 5 -27.37 -14.57 -4.19
N ILE A 6 -27.56 -15.62 -4.99
CA ILE A 6 -26.77 -15.84 -6.21
C ILE A 6 -27.30 -14.90 -7.30
N ILE A 7 -26.40 -14.13 -7.89
CA ILE A 7 -26.72 -13.13 -8.91
C ILE A 7 -26.17 -13.59 -10.26
N ASN A 8 -27.02 -13.73 -11.26
CA ASN A 8 -26.57 -13.97 -12.62
C ASN A 8 -26.23 -12.63 -13.26
N TRP A 9 -24.97 -12.42 -13.61
CA TRP A 9 -24.48 -11.16 -14.19
C TRP A 9 -25.22 -10.76 -15.48
N ASN A 10 -25.54 -11.75 -16.31
CA ASN A 10 -26.12 -11.50 -17.62
C ASN A 10 -27.64 -11.17 -17.57
N ASP A 11 -28.28 -11.41 -16.44
CA ASP A 11 -29.69 -11.05 -16.21
C ASP A 11 -29.81 -9.60 -15.67
N CYS A 12 -28.69 -8.96 -15.35
CA CYS A 12 -28.64 -7.61 -14.81
C CYS A 12 -28.49 -6.56 -15.92
N SER A 13 -29.19 -5.44 -15.79
CA SER A 13 -28.95 -4.26 -16.60
C SER A 13 -27.56 -3.66 -16.32
N GLN A 14 -27.03 -2.82 -17.21
CA GLN A 14 -25.76 -2.16 -17.00
C GLN A 14 -25.72 -1.32 -15.71
N GLU A 15 -26.84 -0.71 -15.33
CA GLU A 15 -26.94 0.05 -14.08
C GLU A 15 -26.84 -0.87 -12.86
N GLN A 16 -27.56 -2.01 -12.91
CA GLN A 16 -27.46 -3.03 -11.86
C GLN A 16 -26.05 -3.62 -11.77
N GLN A 17 -25.41 -3.91 -12.89
CA GLN A 17 -24.02 -4.41 -12.93
C GLN A 17 -23.05 -3.41 -12.27
N ARG A 18 -23.19 -2.11 -12.55
CA ARG A 18 -22.40 -1.06 -11.88
C ARG A 18 -22.67 -1.03 -10.38
N ALA A 19 -23.94 -1.12 -9.98
CA ALA A 19 -24.33 -1.11 -8.57
C ALA A 19 -23.78 -2.33 -7.80
N LEU A 20 -23.68 -3.51 -8.44
CA LEU A 20 -23.08 -4.71 -7.84
C LEU A 20 -21.62 -4.56 -7.53
N LEU A 21 -20.87 -3.80 -8.33
CA LEU A 21 -19.45 -3.55 -8.17
C LEU A 21 -19.15 -2.29 -7.34
N MET A 22 -20.19 -1.57 -6.89
CA MET A 22 -19.98 -0.42 -6.00
C MET A 22 -19.49 -0.90 -4.63
N ARG A 23 -18.48 -0.22 -4.16
CA ARG A 23 -17.92 -0.43 -2.82
C ARG A 23 -18.76 0.29 -1.76
N PRO A 24 -18.76 -0.19 -0.51
CA PRO A 24 -19.31 0.58 0.61
C PRO A 24 -18.70 1.99 0.61
N ALA A 25 -19.54 3.00 0.77
CA ALA A 25 -19.07 4.39 0.70
C ALA A 25 -18.07 4.67 1.84
N ILE A 26 -16.84 5.04 1.48
CA ILE A 26 -15.97 5.74 2.42
C ILE A 26 -16.45 7.19 2.44
N SER A 27 -17.39 7.49 3.29
CA SER A 27 -17.66 8.89 3.59
C SER A 27 -16.65 9.35 4.65
N ALA A 28 -15.53 9.94 4.20
CA ALA A 28 -14.92 10.95 5.04
C ALA A 28 -16.01 12.03 5.19
N SER A 29 -16.80 11.94 6.25
CA SER A 29 -17.81 12.97 6.51
C SER A 29 -17.07 14.30 6.62
N GLU A 30 -17.73 15.41 6.24
CA GLU A 30 -17.18 16.76 6.43
C GLU A 30 -16.68 16.96 7.88
N SER A 31 -17.28 16.25 8.83
CA SER A 31 -16.87 16.28 10.23
C SER A 31 -15.49 15.65 10.44
N ILE A 32 -15.17 14.52 9.80
CA ILE A 32 -13.84 13.90 9.87
C ILE A 32 -12.80 14.83 9.25
N THR A 33 -13.07 15.37 8.06
CA THR A 33 -12.16 16.29 7.37
C THR A 33 -11.82 17.51 8.24
N ARG A 34 -12.82 18.10 8.88
CA ARG A 34 -12.64 19.24 9.79
C ARG A 34 -11.87 18.86 11.04
N THR A 35 -12.27 17.79 11.71
CA THR A 35 -11.59 17.30 12.91
C THR A 35 -10.13 16.99 12.65
N VAL A 36 -9.82 16.37 11.53
CA VAL A 36 -8.44 16.06 11.14
C VAL A 36 -7.65 17.35 10.88
N ALA A 37 -8.20 18.32 10.16
CA ALA A 37 -7.54 19.61 9.94
C ALA A 37 -7.18 20.30 11.28
N GLU A 38 -8.11 20.32 12.23
CA GLU A 38 -7.88 20.86 13.57
C GLU A 38 -6.76 20.11 14.31
N ILE A 39 -6.73 18.77 14.24
CA ILE A 39 -5.66 17.97 14.84
C ILE A 39 -4.31 18.28 14.21
N LEU A 40 -4.24 18.34 12.89
CA LEU A 40 -3.00 18.63 12.17
C LEU A 40 -2.42 20.00 12.55
N ASP A 41 -3.26 21.02 12.58
CA ASP A 41 -2.83 22.38 12.92
C ASP A 41 -2.45 22.51 14.41
N ASN A 42 -3.17 21.83 15.31
CA ASN A 42 -2.86 21.84 16.74
C ASN A 42 -1.52 21.16 17.05
N VAL A 43 -1.25 19.99 16.45
CA VAL A 43 0.06 19.31 16.61
C VAL A 43 1.18 20.14 16.01
N LYS A 44 0.98 20.76 14.85
CA LYS A 44 1.96 21.64 14.23
C LYS A 44 2.30 22.84 15.10
N ALA A 45 1.30 23.39 15.82
CA ALA A 45 1.46 24.56 16.67
C ALA A 45 2.05 24.26 18.05
N ARG A 46 1.70 23.10 18.65
CA ARG A 46 1.99 22.77 20.06
C ARG A 46 2.91 21.57 20.25
N GLY A 47 3.30 20.88 19.16
CA GLY A 47 4.26 19.79 19.19
C GLY A 47 3.87 18.64 20.15
N ASP A 48 4.83 18.22 20.95
CA ASP A 48 4.69 17.09 21.88
C ASP A 48 3.55 17.24 22.91
N ASP A 49 3.23 18.46 23.31
CA ASP A 49 2.15 18.71 24.28
C ASP A 49 0.79 18.34 23.68
N ALA A 50 0.55 18.68 22.42
CA ALA A 50 -0.65 18.25 21.71
C ALA A 50 -0.71 16.73 21.57
N LEU A 51 0.41 16.06 21.31
CA LEU A 51 0.47 14.60 21.18
C LEU A 51 0.08 13.91 22.49
N ARG A 52 0.59 14.38 23.63
CA ARG A 52 0.24 13.83 24.96
C ARG A 52 -1.25 14.02 25.28
N GLU A 53 -1.78 15.21 24.98
CA GLU A 53 -3.20 15.51 25.16
C GLU A 53 -4.09 14.59 24.33
N TYR A 54 -3.75 14.37 23.05
CA TYR A 54 -4.52 13.46 22.17
C TYR A 54 -4.39 12.00 22.58
N SER A 55 -3.21 11.54 23.02
CA SER A 55 -3.06 10.18 23.56
C SER A 55 -3.91 9.95 24.81
N ALA A 56 -3.95 10.90 25.73
CA ALA A 56 -4.84 10.81 26.90
C ALA A 56 -6.32 10.79 26.48
N LYS A 57 -6.70 11.60 25.48
CA LYS A 57 -8.08 11.73 25.01
C LYS A 57 -8.56 10.53 24.21
N PHE A 58 -7.77 10.06 23.23
CA PHE A 58 -8.18 9.05 22.27
C PHE A 58 -7.73 7.65 22.64
N ASP A 59 -6.48 7.50 23.09
CA ASP A 59 -5.89 6.20 23.44
C ASP A 59 -6.11 5.86 24.94
N LYS A 60 -6.68 6.79 25.74
CA LYS A 60 -6.89 6.64 27.19
C LYS A 60 -5.60 6.30 27.94
N THR A 61 -4.48 6.78 27.43
CA THR A 61 -3.14 6.49 27.96
C THR A 61 -2.39 7.80 28.20
N GLU A 62 -1.90 7.98 29.42
CA GLU A 62 -0.98 9.08 29.74
C GLU A 62 0.44 8.67 29.32
N VAL A 63 1.02 9.43 28.40
CA VAL A 63 2.36 9.16 27.86
C VAL A 63 3.33 10.21 28.37
N GLY A 64 4.31 9.80 29.17
CA GLY A 64 5.40 10.66 29.60
C GLY A 64 6.41 10.89 28.47
N ALA A 65 7.31 9.94 28.26
CA ALA A 65 8.22 9.93 27.13
C ALA A 65 7.56 9.33 25.88
N LEU A 66 7.51 10.10 24.80
CA LEU A 66 6.94 9.63 23.52
C LEU A 66 7.79 8.57 22.84
N LYS A 67 9.11 8.68 22.95
CA LYS A 67 10.03 7.71 22.38
C LYS A 67 10.10 6.45 23.25
N VAL A 68 10.02 5.29 22.61
CA VAL A 68 10.27 3.98 23.23
C VAL A 68 11.75 3.86 23.56
N THR A 69 12.06 3.36 24.75
CA THR A 69 13.43 3.14 25.21
C THR A 69 13.97 1.78 24.73
N GLU A 70 15.28 1.62 24.70
CA GLU A 70 15.91 0.32 24.40
C GLU A 70 15.56 -0.75 25.44
N GLN A 71 15.34 -0.33 26.70
CA GLN A 71 14.90 -1.24 27.76
C GLN A 71 13.48 -1.78 27.47
N GLU A 72 12.54 -0.93 27.07
CA GLU A 72 11.17 -1.35 26.70
C GLU A 72 11.20 -2.36 25.55
N ILE A 73 12.08 -2.18 24.55
CA ILE A 73 12.25 -3.11 23.44
C ILE A 73 12.86 -4.45 23.91
N THR A 74 13.85 -4.40 24.81
CA THR A 74 14.48 -5.59 25.38
C THR A 74 13.50 -6.39 26.23
N ASP A 75 12.69 -5.70 27.03
CA ASP A 75 11.65 -6.30 27.87
C ASP A 75 10.56 -6.96 27.00
N ALA A 76 10.13 -6.30 25.93
CA ALA A 76 9.20 -6.85 24.96
C ALA A 76 9.73 -8.14 24.31
N GLU A 77 10.98 -8.12 23.86
CA GLU A 77 11.63 -9.31 23.30
C GLU A 77 11.70 -10.48 24.30
N SER A 78 11.94 -10.20 25.58
CA SER A 78 12.03 -11.22 26.63
C SER A 78 10.70 -11.90 26.93
N ARG A 79 9.56 -11.19 26.68
CA ARG A 79 8.22 -11.72 26.89
C ARG A 79 7.70 -12.56 25.72
N LEU A 80 8.30 -12.42 24.53
CA LEU A 80 7.89 -13.18 23.35
C LEU A 80 8.49 -14.59 23.33
N GLY A 81 7.66 -15.56 23.00
CA GLY A 81 8.10 -16.95 22.80
C GLY A 81 8.96 -17.12 21.53
N ASP A 82 9.75 -18.20 21.52
CA ASP A 82 10.65 -18.49 20.38
C ASP A 82 9.91 -18.81 19.09
N GLU A 83 8.69 -19.37 19.18
CA GLU A 83 7.87 -19.72 18.01
C GLU A 83 7.53 -18.49 17.18
N ILE A 84 7.03 -17.42 17.79
CA ILE A 84 6.69 -16.18 17.07
C ILE A 84 7.93 -15.48 16.51
N LYS A 85 9.05 -15.52 17.23
CA LYS A 85 10.33 -14.95 16.76
C LYS A 85 10.85 -15.69 15.52
N GLN A 86 10.75 -17.02 15.51
CA GLN A 86 11.13 -17.85 14.36
C GLN A 86 10.21 -17.59 13.17
N ALA A 87 8.90 -17.50 13.39
CA ALA A 87 7.95 -17.18 12.34
C ALA A 87 8.23 -15.80 11.70
N MET A 88 8.49 -14.78 12.52
CA MET A 88 8.88 -13.45 12.02
C MET A 88 10.18 -13.49 11.22
N ALA A 89 11.19 -14.27 11.67
CA ALA A 89 12.45 -14.40 10.96
C ALA A 89 12.27 -15.03 9.57
N VAL A 90 11.41 -16.04 9.44
CA VAL A 90 11.08 -16.66 8.14
C VAL A 90 10.37 -15.65 7.23
N ALA A 91 9.39 -14.93 7.75
CA ALA A 91 8.67 -13.90 6.99
C ALA A 91 9.62 -12.80 6.48
N VAL A 92 10.46 -12.24 7.36
CA VAL A 92 11.45 -11.21 7.00
C VAL A 92 12.39 -11.70 5.92
N LYS A 93 12.88 -12.94 6.03
CA LYS A 93 13.77 -13.53 5.02
C LYS A 93 13.12 -13.59 3.64
N ASN A 94 11.85 -14.00 3.56
CA ASN A 94 11.13 -14.10 2.30
C ASN A 94 10.80 -12.71 1.72
N ILE A 95 10.37 -11.78 2.57
CA ILE A 95 10.13 -10.38 2.18
C ILE A 95 11.43 -9.73 1.67
N ASP A 96 12.54 -9.94 2.37
CA ASP A 96 13.86 -9.45 1.97
C ASP A 96 14.27 -10.00 0.59
N THR A 97 14.12 -11.31 0.40
CA THR A 97 14.44 -11.98 -0.87
C THR A 97 13.66 -11.39 -2.04
N PHE A 98 12.35 -11.26 -1.88
CA PHE A 98 11.49 -10.74 -2.95
C PHE A 98 11.74 -9.26 -3.25
N HIS A 99 11.91 -8.43 -2.21
CA HIS A 99 12.13 -7.00 -2.40
C HIS A 99 13.55 -6.69 -2.89
N THR A 100 14.55 -7.47 -2.47
CA THR A 100 15.91 -7.33 -3.02
C THR A 100 15.95 -7.63 -4.52
N ALA A 101 15.16 -8.57 -5.00
CA ALA A 101 15.03 -8.87 -6.42
C ALA A 101 14.39 -7.73 -7.25
N GLN A 102 13.76 -6.75 -6.60
CA GLN A 102 13.17 -5.56 -7.24
C GLN A 102 14.18 -4.43 -7.46
N ILE A 103 15.43 -4.58 -7.06
CA ILE A 103 16.46 -3.56 -7.29
C ILE A 103 16.60 -3.34 -8.80
N LEU A 104 16.28 -2.10 -9.23
CA LEU A 104 16.34 -1.72 -10.62
C LEU A 104 17.78 -1.58 -11.10
N GLN A 105 18.07 -2.13 -12.26
CA GLN A 105 19.32 -1.82 -12.94
C GLN A 105 19.31 -0.36 -13.41
N ALA A 106 20.47 0.30 -13.33
CA ALA A 106 20.62 1.65 -13.83
C ALA A 106 20.39 1.67 -15.37
N VAL A 107 19.67 2.67 -15.85
CA VAL A 107 19.60 2.96 -17.27
C VAL A 107 20.79 3.83 -17.62
N ASP A 108 21.55 3.43 -18.64
CA ASP A 108 22.72 4.15 -19.13
C ASP A 108 22.81 3.96 -20.64
N VAL A 109 22.42 4.95 -21.40
CA VAL A 109 22.30 4.90 -22.85
C VAL A 109 22.95 6.11 -23.52
N GLU A 110 23.58 5.90 -24.64
CA GLU A 110 24.01 6.96 -25.54
C GLU A 110 22.94 7.12 -26.62
N THR A 111 22.21 8.23 -26.59
CA THR A 111 21.07 8.47 -27.50
C THR A 111 21.53 8.84 -28.91
N VAL A 112 22.63 9.58 -29.00
CA VAL A 112 23.45 9.80 -30.18
C VAL A 112 24.90 9.85 -29.72
N PRO A 113 25.90 9.63 -30.62
CA PRO A 113 27.31 9.66 -30.22
C PRO A 113 27.68 10.90 -29.43
N GLY A 114 28.23 10.72 -28.21
CA GLY A 114 28.62 11.78 -27.30
C GLY A 114 27.49 12.37 -26.46
N VAL A 115 26.26 11.78 -26.48
CA VAL A 115 25.14 12.20 -25.62
C VAL A 115 24.70 11.05 -24.73
N ARG A 116 25.17 11.04 -23.50
CA ARG A 116 24.91 10.03 -22.50
C ARG A 116 23.75 10.43 -21.60
N CYS A 117 22.72 9.59 -21.54
CA CYS A 117 21.55 9.77 -20.68
C CYS A 117 21.46 8.60 -19.70
N GLN A 118 21.40 8.93 -18.41
CA GLN A 118 21.33 7.95 -17.34
C GLN A 118 20.08 8.17 -16.48
N GLN A 119 19.55 7.09 -15.91
CA GLN A 119 18.59 7.13 -14.82
C GLN A 119 19.21 6.45 -13.61
N VAL A 120 19.35 7.18 -12.52
CA VAL A 120 19.91 6.67 -11.26
C VAL A 120 18.86 6.68 -10.17
N THR A 121 18.91 5.67 -9.30
CA THR A 121 18.00 5.52 -8.17
C THR A 121 18.65 6.03 -6.89
N ARG A 122 17.89 6.71 -6.06
CA ARG A 122 18.30 7.17 -4.73
C ARG A 122 17.20 6.85 -3.73
N PRO A 123 17.53 6.50 -2.46
CA PRO A 123 16.52 6.31 -1.43
C PRO A 123 15.76 7.61 -1.14
N VAL A 124 14.52 7.48 -0.68
CA VAL A 124 13.87 8.52 0.11
C VAL A 124 14.65 8.63 1.42
N ALA A 125 15.11 9.82 1.77
CA ALA A 125 16.07 9.99 2.87
C ALA A 125 15.47 9.65 4.23
N SER A 126 14.22 10.07 4.48
CA SER A 126 13.53 9.83 5.74
C SER A 126 12.11 9.33 5.52
N VAL A 127 11.74 8.25 6.21
CA VAL A 127 10.40 7.65 6.11
C VAL A 127 9.81 7.41 7.49
N GLY A 128 8.50 7.68 7.59
CA GLY A 128 7.69 7.40 8.77
C GLY A 128 6.78 6.21 8.52
N LEU A 129 6.81 5.24 9.39
CA LEU A 129 5.97 4.05 9.34
C LEU A 129 4.86 4.20 10.38
N TYR A 130 3.62 4.21 9.94
CA TYR A 130 2.47 4.21 10.83
C TYR A 130 1.93 2.79 10.98
N ILE A 131 1.87 2.30 12.21
CA ILE A 131 1.33 0.99 12.54
C ILE A 131 0.09 1.19 13.41
N PRO A 132 -1.10 0.78 12.96
CA PRO A 132 -2.31 0.95 13.75
C PRO A 132 -2.25 0.08 15.01
N GLY A 133 -2.85 0.58 16.08
CA GLY A 133 -3.15 -0.18 17.28
C GLY A 133 -4.56 -0.77 17.21
N GLY A 134 -4.95 -1.48 18.23
CA GLY A 134 -6.29 -2.05 18.36
C GLY A 134 -6.27 -3.46 18.93
N SER A 135 -7.34 -4.22 18.66
CA SER A 135 -7.52 -5.58 19.17
C SER A 135 -6.55 -6.61 18.55
N ALA A 136 -5.92 -6.27 17.43
CA ALA A 136 -4.92 -7.11 16.76
C ALA A 136 -3.63 -6.32 16.55
N PRO A 137 -2.47 -6.80 17.05
CA PRO A 137 -1.19 -6.16 16.80
C PRO A 137 -0.74 -6.46 15.37
N LEU A 138 -0.77 -5.45 14.49
CA LEU A 138 -0.40 -5.61 13.08
C LEU A 138 1.13 -5.55 12.89
N PHE A 139 1.86 -6.41 13.58
CA PHE A 139 3.33 -6.48 13.49
C PHE A 139 3.80 -6.89 12.08
N SER A 140 3.00 -7.65 11.32
CA SER A 140 3.30 -7.98 9.93
C SER A 140 3.48 -6.73 9.07
N THR A 141 2.72 -5.67 9.32
CA THR A 141 2.88 -4.38 8.64
C THR A 141 4.26 -3.76 8.91
N VAL A 142 4.83 -3.95 10.11
CA VAL A 142 6.21 -3.51 10.37
C VAL A 142 7.18 -4.24 9.46
N LEU A 143 7.04 -5.57 9.31
CA LEU A 143 7.91 -6.38 8.44
C LEU A 143 7.80 -5.93 6.98
N MET A 144 6.57 -5.67 6.51
CA MET A 144 6.27 -5.26 5.14
C MET A 144 6.76 -3.85 4.78
N LEU A 145 6.85 -2.95 5.75
CA LEU A 145 7.29 -1.57 5.53
C LEU A 145 8.77 -1.36 5.81
N ALA A 146 9.26 -1.88 6.95
CA ALA A 146 10.63 -1.61 7.39
C ALA A 146 11.66 -2.40 6.57
N THR A 147 11.35 -3.60 6.11
CA THR A 147 12.26 -4.40 5.28
C THR A 147 12.59 -3.71 3.96
N PRO A 148 11.62 -3.32 3.11
CA PRO A 148 11.96 -2.60 1.88
C PRO A 148 12.55 -1.21 2.12
N ALA A 149 12.19 -0.50 3.21
CA ALA A 149 12.82 0.76 3.57
C ALA A 149 14.34 0.58 3.81
N ARG A 150 14.73 -0.50 4.52
CA ARG A 150 16.13 -0.87 4.76
C ARG A 150 16.85 -1.24 3.46
N ILE A 151 16.25 -2.08 2.62
CA ILE A 151 16.83 -2.49 1.33
C ILE A 151 17.03 -1.28 0.40
N ALA A 152 16.08 -0.35 0.37
CA ALA A 152 16.18 0.89 -0.40
C ALA A 152 17.32 1.80 0.07
N GLY A 153 17.79 1.65 1.31
CA GLY A 153 18.82 2.47 1.92
C GLY A 153 18.31 3.77 2.52
N CYS A 154 17.04 3.82 2.96
CA CYS A 154 16.50 4.97 3.68
C CYS A 154 17.34 5.25 4.93
N GLN A 155 17.82 6.49 5.06
CA GLN A 155 18.77 6.84 6.14
C GLN A 155 18.07 6.98 7.49
N LYS A 156 16.82 7.41 7.49
CA LYS A 156 16.00 7.57 8.68
C LYS A 156 14.70 6.81 8.51
N VAL A 157 14.48 5.80 9.36
CA VAL A 157 13.25 5.02 9.42
C VAL A 157 12.70 5.13 10.84
N VAL A 158 11.57 5.78 11.01
CA VAL A 158 10.91 5.94 12.32
C VAL A 158 9.50 5.37 12.27
N LEU A 159 9.03 4.87 13.41
CA LEU A 159 7.74 4.20 13.53
C LEU A 159 6.89 4.90 14.59
N CYS A 160 5.61 5.13 14.28
CA CYS A 160 4.60 5.56 15.24
C CYS A 160 3.52 4.48 15.37
N SER A 161 3.14 4.18 16.60
CA SER A 161 2.02 3.29 16.93
C SER A 161 1.33 3.76 18.21
N PRO A 162 -0.01 3.66 18.31
CA PRO A 162 -0.72 4.10 19.51
C PRO A 162 -0.31 3.28 20.75
N PRO A 163 -0.19 3.93 21.91
CA PRO A 163 0.13 3.26 23.16
C PRO A 163 -1.10 2.53 23.74
N PRO A 164 -0.91 1.41 24.48
CA PRO A 164 0.34 0.67 24.66
C PRO A 164 0.72 -0.10 23.40
N ILE A 165 2.00 -0.03 23.03
CA ILE A 165 2.50 -0.74 21.83
C ILE A 165 2.71 -2.22 22.19
N ALA A 166 2.20 -3.12 21.37
CA ALA A 166 2.35 -4.56 21.56
C ALA A 166 3.81 -5.01 21.45
N ASP A 167 4.18 -6.03 22.20
CA ASP A 167 5.53 -6.59 22.23
C ASP A 167 5.99 -7.06 20.86
N GLU A 168 5.09 -7.64 20.08
CA GLU A 168 5.32 -8.11 18.72
C GLU A 168 5.73 -6.96 17.78
N ILE A 169 5.12 -5.79 17.92
CA ILE A 169 5.44 -4.60 17.13
C ILE A 169 6.84 -4.08 17.49
N LEU A 170 7.16 -4.01 18.79
CA LEU A 170 8.46 -3.56 19.26
C LEU A 170 9.58 -4.50 18.80
N TYR A 171 9.35 -5.80 18.90
CA TYR A 171 10.31 -6.81 18.43
C TYR A 171 10.48 -6.77 16.91
N ALA A 172 9.38 -6.67 16.15
CA ALA A 172 9.43 -6.55 14.69
C ALA A 172 10.22 -5.30 14.26
N ALA A 173 10.01 -4.16 14.93
CA ALA A 173 10.76 -2.93 14.68
C ALA A 173 12.27 -3.13 14.89
N LYS A 174 12.67 -3.79 16.00
CA LYS A 174 14.07 -4.15 16.27
C LYS A 174 14.62 -5.09 15.20
N LEU A 175 13.89 -6.16 14.88
CA LEU A 175 14.29 -7.17 13.90
C LEU A 175 14.55 -6.56 12.51
N CYS A 176 13.75 -5.58 12.11
CA CYS A 176 13.85 -4.90 10.82
C CYS A 176 14.75 -3.66 10.82
N GLY A 177 15.36 -3.32 11.96
CA GLY A 177 16.33 -2.21 12.07
C GLY A 177 15.70 -0.82 12.07
N VAL A 178 14.46 -0.68 12.57
CA VAL A 178 13.82 0.63 12.79
C VAL A 178 14.59 1.41 13.85
N GLN A 179 14.98 2.65 13.56
CA GLN A 179 15.88 3.43 14.40
C GLN A 179 15.21 4.06 15.62
N ALA A 180 13.91 4.36 15.52
CA ALA A 180 13.15 4.92 16.63
C ALA A 180 11.67 4.55 16.52
N VAL A 181 11.06 4.25 17.66
CA VAL A 181 9.64 3.96 17.81
C VAL A 181 9.02 4.98 18.74
N TYR A 182 7.84 5.50 18.38
CA TYR A 182 7.13 6.52 19.13
C TYR A 182 5.71 6.07 19.51
N LYS A 183 5.33 6.36 20.74
CA LYS A 183 4.03 6.01 21.37
C LYS A 183 2.97 7.04 20.98
N VAL A 184 2.62 7.09 19.72
CA VAL A 184 1.63 8.04 19.18
C VAL A 184 0.82 7.35 18.09
N GLY A 185 -0.51 7.43 18.16
CA GLY A 185 -1.43 6.89 17.18
C GLY A 185 -2.25 7.97 16.46
N GLY A 186 -3.18 7.55 15.61
CA GLY A 186 -4.18 8.41 14.99
C GLY A 186 -3.65 9.49 14.04
N ALA A 187 -4.52 10.45 13.74
CA ALA A 187 -4.19 11.59 12.87
C ALA A 187 -3.04 12.45 13.44
N GLN A 188 -2.91 12.51 14.77
CA GLN A 188 -1.84 13.26 15.42
C GLN A 188 -0.45 12.64 15.16
N ALA A 189 -0.33 11.32 15.01
CA ALA A 189 0.92 10.68 14.61
C ALA A 189 1.30 11.06 13.17
N ILE A 190 0.34 11.09 12.25
CA ILE A 190 0.56 11.54 10.87
C ILE A 190 1.02 13.00 10.83
N SER A 191 0.41 13.86 11.66
CA SER A 191 0.83 15.26 11.82
C SER A 191 2.26 15.38 12.31
N ALA A 192 2.61 14.62 13.36
CA ALA A 192 3.96 14.64 13.92
C ALA A 192 5.02 14.18 12.91
N LEU A 193 4.73 13.13 12.14
CA LEU A 193 5.62 12.67 11.07
C LEU A 193 5.74 13.68 9.93
N ALA A 194 4.65 14.36 9.57
CA ALA A 194 4.62 15.31 8.46
C ALA A 194 5.31 16.64 8.76
N PHE A 195 5.16 17.16 9.99
CA PHE A 195 5.66 18.50 10.34
C PHE A 195 6.85 18.49 11.30
N GLY A 196 7.05 17.37 12.01
CA GLY A 196 8.00 17.25 13.10
C GLY A 196 7.43 17.82 14.41
N THR A 197 8.00 17.37 15.54
CA THR A 197 7.79 17.91 16.88
C THR A 197 9.13 17.93 17.62
N GLU A 198 9.16 18.29 18.90
CA GLU A 198 10.38 18.25 19.70
C GLU A 198 11.00 16.85 19.77
N SER A 199 10.16 15.80 19.87
CA SER A 199 10.61 14.41 19.98
C SER A 199 10.61 13.66 18.66
N ILE A 200 9.65 13.94 17.77
CA ILE A 200 9.44 13.19 16.53
C ILE A 200 9.99 13.96 15.35
N PRO A 201 10.98 13.41 14.62
CA PRO A 201 11.54 14.10 13.48
C PRO A 201 10.55 14.15 12.31
N LYS A 202 10.50 15.26 11.58
CA LYS A 202 9.84 15.33 10.28
C LYS A 202 10.43 14.30 9.32
N VAL A 203 9.56 13.67 8.51
CA VAL A 203 9.95 12.73 7.46
C VAL A 203 9.50 13.21 6.09
N ASP A 204 10.12 12.66 5.04
CA ASP A 204 9.81 12.99 3.64
C ASP A 204 8.60 12.23 3.12
N LYS A 205 8.39 10.99 3.58
CA LYS A 205 7.28 10.14 3.13
C LYS A 205 6.74 9.28 4.27
N ILE A 206 5.41 9.14 4.33
CA ILE A 206 4.69 8.39 5.36
C ILE A 206 4.04 7.17 4.73
N PHE A 207 4.22 6.02 5.37
CA PHE A 207 3.70 4.72 4.96
C PHE A 207 2.84 4.11 6.07
N GLY A 208 1.91 3.29 5.68
CA GLY A 208 1.13 2.45 6.58
C GLY A 208 -0.38 2.64 6.49
N PRO A 209 -1.13 1.58 6.78
CA PRO A 209 -2.59 1.60 6.80
C PRO A 209 -3.12 2.33 8.04
N GLY A 210 -4.38 2.70 8.01
CA GLY A 210 -5.04 3.30 9.16
C GLY A 210 -6.55 3.43 8.97
N ASN A 211 -7.23 3.85 10.04
CA ASN A 211 -8.65 4.15 10.00
C ASN A 211 -8.96 5.42 9.19
N ALA A 212 -10.24 5.79 9.07
CA ALA A 212 -10.68 6.95 8.31
C ALA A 212 -9.98 8.27 8.71
N TYR A 213 -9.64 8.46 10.00
CA TYR A 213 -8.93 9.65 10.48
C TYR A 213 -7.47 9.66 10.01
N VAL A 214 -6.79 8.52 10.06
CA VAL A 214 -5.41 8.37 9.57
C VAL A 214 -5.33 8.54 8.07
N THR A 215 -6.25 7.92 7.33
CA THR A 215 -6.35 8.04 5.88
C THR A 215 -6.59 9.48 5.46
N GLU A 216 -7.52 10.18 6.13
CA GLU A 216 -7.79 11.58 5.86
C GLU A 216 -6.60 12.49 6.24
N ALA A 217 -5.90 12.20 7.35
CA ALA A 217 -4.71 12.93 7.73
C ALA A 217 -3.58 12.78 6.68
N LYS A 218 -3.34 11.55 6.22
CA LYS A 218 -2.40 11.28 5.11
C LYS A 218 -2.78 12.07 3.86
N ARG A 219 -4.04 12.07 3.48
CA ARG A 219 -4.54 12.85 2.33
C ARG A 219 -4.25 14.34 2.50
N GLN A 220 -4.58 14.92 3.66
CA GLN A 220 -4.37 16.35 3.91
C GLN A 220 -2.90 16.74 3.91
N VAL A 221 -2.04 15.98 4.60
CA VAL A 221 -0.61 16.33 4.65
C VAL A 221 0.07 16.17 3.30
N SER A 222 -0.38 15.24 2.45
CA SER A 222 0.18 15.05 1.12
C SER A 222 -0.12 16.20 0.14
N GLN A 223 -1.15 16.99 0.42
CA GLN A 223 -1.56 18.14 -0.38
C GLN A 223 -0.93 19.46 0.08
N ARG A 224 -0.21 19.45 1.22
CA ARG A 224 0.42 20.65 1.77
C ARG A 224 1.88 20.74 1.31
N LEU A 225 2.32 21.93 0.94
CA LEU A 225 3.72 22.19 0.53
C LEU A 225 4.73 21.90 1.66
N ASP A 226 4.32 22.10 2.91
CA ASP A 226 5.12 21.85 4.10
C ASP A 226 4.89 20.45 4.71
N GLY A 227 4.04 19.64 4.10
CA GLY A 227 3.68 18.30 4.56
C GLY A 227 4.71 17.22 4.19
N ALA A 228 4.20 16.02 3.95
CA ALA A 228 4.99 14.85 3.54
C ALA A 228 4.27 14.07 2.45
N ALA A 229 5.01 13.39 1.59
CA ALA A 229 4.43 12.44 0.65
C ALA A 229 3.83 11.23 1.40
N ILE A 230 2.96 10.49 0.74
CA ILE A 230 2.37 9.26 1.29
C ILE A 230 2.58 8.08 0.32
N ASP A 231 2.36 6.87 0.82
CA ASP A 231 2.44 5.63 0.03
C ASP A 231 1.38 5.61 -1.09
N MET A 232 0.15 5.28 -0.74
CA MET A 232 -0.96 5.22 -1.69
C MET A 232 -2.28 5.52 -0.99
N PRO A 233 -3.32 5.93 -1.73
CA PRO A 233 -4.68 5.94 -1.23
C PRO A 233 -5.13 4.50 -0.95
N ALA A 234 -5.70 4.26 0.22
CA ALA A 234 -6.26 2.98 0.60
C ALA A 234 -7.61 3.17 1.29
N GLY A 235 -8.48 2.21 1.10
CA GLY A 235 -9.78 2.11 1.75
C GLY A 235 -9.89 0.80 2.54
N PRO A 236 -11.12 0.33 2.83
CA PRO A 236 -11.37 -0.97 3.42
C PRO A 236 -10.82 -2.12 2.58
N SER A 237 -10.51 -3.22 3.23
CA SER A 237 -9.92 -4.40 2.60
C SER A 237 -10.91 -5.11 1.68
N GLU A 238 -10.39 -5.70 0.61
CA GLU A 238 -11.18 -6.33 -0.46
C GLU A 238 -10.57 -7.65 -0.91
N VAL A 239 -11.40 -8.64 -1.20
CA VAL A 239 -10.99 -9.83 -1.94
C VAL A 239 -12.00 -10.16 -3.04
N LEU A 240 -11.50 -10.55 -4.20
CA LEU A 240 -12.29 -11.15 -5.26
C LEU A 240 -11.71 -12.51 -5.59
N VAL A 241 -12.56 -13.54 -5.55
CA VAL A 241 -12.20 -14.90 -5.92
C VAL A 241 -12.86 -15.26 -7.25
N ILE A 242 -12.07 -15.76 -8.20
CA ILE A 242 -12.56 -16.43 -9.42
C ILE A 242 -12.41 -17.93 -9.20
N ALA A 243 -13.51 -18.67 -9.27
CA ALA A 243 -13.52 -20.11 -9.07
C ALA A 243 -14.23 -20.84 -10.22
N ASP A 244 -13.63 -21.92 -10.73
CA ASP A 244 -14.30 -22.84 -11.66
C ASP A 244 -14.93 -24.03 -10.91
N SER A 245 -15.57 -24.95 -11.63
CA SER A 245 -16.19 -26.15 -11.05
C SER A 245 -15.21 -27.11 -10.36
N GLY A 246 -13.91 -26.96 -10.62
CA GLY A 246 -12.85 -27.77 -10.00
C GLY A 246 -12.30 -27.19 -8.70
N ALA A 247 -12.72 -25.98 -8.30
CA ALA A 247 -12.31 -25.38 -7.04
C ALA A 247 -12.90 -26.12 -5.83
N THR A 248 -12.27 -25.96 -4.67
CA THR A 248 -12.77 -26.51 -3.40
C THR A 248 -13.60 -25.45 -2.68
N PRO A 249 -14.93 -25.64 -2.51
CA PRO A 249 -15.80 -24.62 -1.92
C PRO A 249 -15.36 -24.14 -0.54
N ASP A 250 -14.84 -25.05 0.30
CA ASP A 250 -14.35 -24.70 1.63
C ASP A 250 -13.11 -23.79 1.59
N PHE A 251 -12.24 -23.94 0.60
CA PHE A 251 -11.08 -23.05 0.42
C PHE A 251 -11.54 -21.66 -0.04
N VAL A 252 -12.43 -21.62 -1.03
CA VAL A 252 -13.00 -20.35 -1.51
C VAL A 252 -13.72 -19.62 -0.37
N ALA A 253 -14.52 -20.33 0.42
CA ALA A 253 -15.22 -19.75 1.56
C ALA A 253 -14.25 -19.19 2.62
N SER A 254 -13.18 -19.92 2.94
CA SER A 254 -12.18 -19.46 3.91
C SER A 254 -11.44 -18.21 3.43
N ASP A 255 -11.13 -18.11 2.14
CA ASP A 255 -10.50 -16.91 1.55
C ASP A 255 -11.45 -15.70 1.57
N LEU A 256 -12.75 -15.89 1.31
CA LEU A 256 -13.72 -14.81 1.45
C LEU A 256 -13.86 -14.35 2.90
N LEU A 257 -13.87 -15.27 3.85
CA LEU A 257 -14.02 -14.97 5.27
C LEU A 257 -12.76 -14.34 5.88
N SER A 258 -11.56 -14.71 5.43
CA SER A 258 -10.30 -14.12 5.90
C SER A 258 -10.29 -12.60 5.67
N GLN A 259 -10.90 -12.14 4.57
CA GLN A 259 -11.01 -10.72 4.29
C GLN A 259 -12.22 -10.07 4.98
N ALA A 260 -13.36 -10.78 5.05
CA ALA A 260 -14.57 -10.25 5.68
C ALA A 260 -14.38 -9.98 7.19
N GLU A 261 -13.50 -10.70 7.88
CA GLU A 261 -13.24 -10.48 9.31
C GLU A 261 -12.38 -9.22 9.62
N HIS A 262 -11.73 -8.61 8.62
CA HIS A 262 -10.91 -7.41 8.81
C HIS A 262 -11.72 -6.23 9.31
N GLY A 263 -12.90 -5.99 8.74
CA GLY A 263 -13.74 -4.88 9.14
C GLY A 263 -15.16 -4.92 8.55
N PRO A 264 -16.11 -4.22 9.13
CA PRO A 264 -17.50 -4.21 8.66
C PRO A 264 -17.66 -3.60 7.27
N ASP A 265 -16.70 -2.78 6.84
CA ASP A 265 -16.68 -2.10 5.54
C ASP A 265 -15.91 -2.90 4.47
N SER A 266 -15.35 -4.07 4.82
CA SER A 266 -14.70 -4.98 3.87
C SER A 266 -15.70 -5.49 2.85
N GLN A 267 -15.23 -5.75 1.62
CA GLN A 267 -16.07 -6.30 0.57
C GLN A 267 -15.43 -7.55 -0.04
N VAL A 268 -16.21 -8.63 -0.13
CA VAL A 268 -15.78 -9.90 -0.72
C VAL A 268 -16.69 -10.30 -1.87
N ILE A 269 -16.11 -10.74 -2.99
CA ILE A 269 -16.84 -11.09 -4.20
C ILE A 269 -16.38 -12.44 -4.70
N LEU A 270 -17.35 -13.33 -4.99
CA LEU A 270 -17.11 -14.53 -5.79
C LEU A 270 -17.58 -14.28 -7.21
N LEU A 271 -16.74 -14.62 -8.18
CA LEU A 271 -17.09 -14.75 -9.59
C LEU A 271 -16.88 -16.21 -10.01
N THR A 272 -17.88 -16.82 -10.60
CA THR A 272 -17.80 -18.20 -11.09
C THR A 272 -18.69 -18.40 -12.31
N PRO A 273 -18.30 -19.24 -13.29
CA PRO A 273 -19.21 -19.65 -14.36
C PRO A 273 -20.15 -20.79 -13.94
N ASP A 274 -20.05 -21.29 -12.71
CA ASP A 274 -20.79 -22.44 -12.20
C ASP A 274 -21.73 -22.05 -11.04
N ALA A 275 -23.02 -22.06 -11.29
CA ALA A 275 -24.03 -21.72 -10.28
C ALA A 275 -24.04 -22.70 -9.09
N ASP A 276 -23.70 -23.99 -9.30
CA ASP A 276 -23.60 -24.95 -8.18
C ASP A 276 -22.37 -24.64 -7.30
N MET A 277 -21.26 -24.20 -7.88
CA MET A 277 -20.11 -23.70 -7.12
C MET A 277 -20.51 -22.50 -6.26
N ALA A 278 -21.23 -21.51 -6.81
CA ALA A 278 -21.69 -20.36 -6.03
C ALA A 278 -22.57 -20.78 -4.84
N ARG A 279 -23.48 -21.74 -5.04
CA ARG A 279 -24.32 -22.29 -3.98
C ARG A 279 -23.49 -22.96 -2.88
N ARG A 280 -22.58 -23.86 -3.27
CA ARG A 280 -21.73 -24.62 -2.32
C ARG A 280 -20.80 -23.70 -1.53
N VAL A 281 -20.26 -22.65 -2.16
CA VAL A 281 -19.47 -21.64 -1.46
C VAL A 281 -20.31 -20.86 -0.46
N GLY A 282 -21.53 -20.44 -0.83
CA GLY A 282 -22.45 -19.78 0.10
C GLY A 282 -22.75 -20.65 1.33
N GLU A 283 -23.01 -21.94 1.14
CA GLU A 283 -23.22 -22.90 2.24
C GLU A 283 -21.97 -23.08 3.10
N ALA A 284 -20.78 -23.12 2.48
CA ALA A 284 -19.52 -23.22 3.20
C ALA A 284 -19.21 -21.96 4.03
N VAL A 285 -19.51 -20.78 3.49
CA VAL A 285 -19.38 -19.50 4.22
C VAL A 285 -20.25 -19.49 5.47
N GLU A 286 -21.53 -19.85 5.35
CA GLU A 286 -22.44 -19.91 6.52
C GLU A 286 -21.95 -20.88 7.59
N ARG A 287 -21.48 -22.05 7.17
CA ARG A 287 -20.97 -23.07 8.10
C ARG A 287 -19.71 -22.57 8.82
N GLN A 288 -18.73 -22.02 8.08
CA GLN A 288 -17.47 -21.55 8.66
C GLN A 288 -17.67 -20.28 9.50
N LEU A 289 -18.59 -19.41 9.11
CA LEU A 289 -18.90 -18.18 9.84
C LEU A 289 -19.38 -18.43 11.27
N ALA A 290 -20.06 -19.57 11.50
CA ALA A 290 -20.56 -19.94 12.83
C ALA A 290 -19.45 -20.15 13.86
N ASP A 291 -18.25 -20.53 13.42
CA ASP A 291 -17.10 -20.85 14.28
C ASP A 291 -16.12 -19.67 14.43
N LEU A 292 -16.35 -18.54 13.72
CA LEU A 292 -15.43 -17.41 13.77
C LEU A 292 -15.62 -16.53 15.02
N PRO A 293 -14.56 -16.23 15.75
CA PRO A 293 -14.63 -15.28 16.88
C PRO A 293 -15.14 -13.88 16.49
N ARG A 294 -14.85 -13.46 15.24
CA ARG A 294 -15.28 -12.16 14.69
C ARG A 294 -16.47 -12.27 13.73
N ALA A 295 -17.35 -13.27 13.95
CA ALA A 295 -18.50 -13.54 13.10
C ALA A 295 -19.40 -12.31 12.85
N ASP A 296 -19.61 -11.46 13.86
CA ASP A 296 -20.47 -10.28 13.72
C ASP A 296 -19.86 -9.23 12.78
N THR A 297 -18.55 -9.03 12.83
CA THR A 297 -17.83 -8.17 11.87
C THR A 297 -17.94 -8.73 10.46
N ALA A 298 -17.66 -10.03 10.29
CA ALA A 298 -17.75 -10.69 9.00
C ALA A 298 -19.19 -10.65 8.42
N ARG A 299 -20.23 -10.83 9.23
CA ARG A 299 -21.63 -10.70 8.77
C ARG A 299 -21.94 -9.30 8.23
N GLN A 300 -21.41 -8.27 8.86
CA GLN A 300 -21.61 -6.89 8.36
C GLN A 300 -20.92 -6.72 6.99
N ALA A 301 -19.69 -7.16 6.83
CA ALA A 301 -18.96 -7.15 5.56
C ALA A 301 -19.71 -7.94 4.47
N LEU A 302 -20.23 -9.12 4.80
CA LEU A 302 -20.99 -9.97 3.88
C LEU A 302 -22.27 -9.29 3.36
N SER A 303 -22.85 -8.34 4.09
CA SER A 303 -24.04 -7.59 3.64
C SER A 303 -23.78 -6.76 2.37
N ALA A 304 -22.55 -6.29 2.20
CA ALA A 304 -22.08 -5.55 1.03
C ALA A 304 -21.37 -6.44 -0.02
N SER A 305 -21.30 -7.73 0.22
CA SER A 305 -20.57 -8.72 -0.58
C SER A 305 -21.47 -9.47 -1.57
N ARG A 306 -20.91 -10.19 -2.55
CA ARG A 306 -21.69 -10.76 -3.66
C ARG A 306 -21.18 -12.13 -4.09
N LEU A 307 -22.15 -13.02 -4.43
CA LEU A 307 -21.94 -14.26 -5.20
C LEU A 307 -22.47 -14.03 -6.61
N ILE A 308 -21.60 -13.96 -7.60
CA ILE A 308 -21.93 -13.60 -8.99
C ILE A 308 -21.61 -14.76 -9.92
N VAL A 309 -22.59 -15.19 -10.69
CA VAL A 309 -22.43 -16.16 -11.77
C VAL A 309 -22.26 -15.40 -13.09
N ALA A 310 -21.15 -15.68 -13.75
CA ALA A 310 -20.80 -15.16 -15.07
C ALA A 310 -20.99 -16.26 -16.14
N ARG A 311 -20.95 -15.91 -17.40
CA ARG A 311 -21.11 -16.84 -18.52
C ARG A 311 -19.93 -17.83 -18.63
N ASP A 312 -18.72 -17.33 -18.44
CA ASP A 312 -17.45 -18.04 -18.62
C ASP A 312 -16.30 -17.34 -17.84
N LEU A 313 -15.12 -17.97 -17.79
CA LEU A 313 -13.96 -17.41 -17.12
C LEU A 313 -13.48 -16.10 -17.73
N ALA A 314 -13.62 -15.90 -19.05
CA ALA A 314 -13.25 -14.66 -19.71
C ALA A 314 -14.10 -13.49 -19.21
N GLN A 315 -15.41 -13.71 -19.00
CA GLN A 315 -16.29 -12.72 -18.40
C GLN A 315 -15.95 -12.50 -16.91
N CYS A 316 -15.59 -13.53 -16.15
CA CYS A 316 -15.11 -13.37 -14.77
C CYS A 316 -13.90 -12.43 -14.72
N ILE A 317 -12.94 -12.61 -15.60
CA ILE A 317 -11.74 -11.75 -15.70
C ILE A 317 -12.11 -10.32 -16.09
N ALA A 318 -13.00 -10.13 -17.05
CA ALA A 318 -13.45 -8.81 -17.46
C ALA A 318 -14.12 -8.05 -16.29
N ILE A 319 -14.97 -8.73 -15.53
CA ILE A 319 -15.61 -8.17 -14.32
C ILE A 319 -14.57 -7.85 -13.26
N SER A 320 -13.61 -8.76 -13.02
CA SER A 320 -12.52 -8.56 -12.06
C SER A 320 -11.66 -7.35 -12.44
N ASN A 321 -11.27 -7.20 -13.70
CA ASN A 321 -10.51 -6.04 -14.18
C ASN A 321 -11.30 -4.73 -14.05
N GLN A 322 -12.61 -4.77 -14.26
CA GLN A 322 -13.49 -3.61 -14.05
C GLN A 322 -13.59 -3.23 -12.57
N TYR A 323 -13.65 -4.23 -11.68
CA TYR A 323 -13.69 -4.00 -10.25
C TYR A 323 -12.33 -3.54 -9.72
N GLY A 324 -11.23 -4.12 -10.19
CA GLY A 324 -9.87 -3.81 -9.72
C GLY A 324 -9.69 -4.15 -8.24
N PRO A 325 -9.70 -5.44 -7.85
CA PRO A 325 -9.63 -5.85 -6.46
C PRO A 325 -8.25 -5.60 -5.85
N GLU A 326 -8.22 -5.40 -4.54
CA GLU A 326 -7.00 -5.43 -3.74
C GLU A 326 -6.33 -6.80 -3.84
N HIS A 327 -7.06 -7.85 -3.46
CA HIS A 327 -6.63 -9.25 -3.56
C HIS A 327 -7.47 -9.95 -4.63
N LEU A 328 -6.81 -10.59 -5.60
CA LEU A 328 -7.44 -11.43 -6.60
C LEU A 328 -6.95 -12.88 -6.41
N ILE A 329 -7.87 -13.78 -6.06
CA ILE A 329 -7.58 -15.21 -5.96
C ILE A 329 -8.21 -15.92 -7.15
N ILE A 330 -7.43 -16.73 -7.88
CA ILE A 330 -7.88 -17.48 -9.04
C ILE A 330 -7.77 -18.97 -8.71
N GLN A 331 -8.88 -19.56 -8.26
CA GLN A 331 -8.99 -20.99 -7.96
C GLN A 331 -9.62 -21.72 -9.15
N THR A 332 -8.87 -21.77 -10.24
CA THR A 332 -9.25 -22.49 -11.46
C THR A 332 -8.17 -23.50 -11.85
N ARG A 333 -8.54 -24.50 -12.63
CA ARG A 333 -7.59 -25.56 -13.08
C ARG A 333 -6.47 -25.01 -13.97
N ASN A 334 -6.73 -23.90 -14.66
CA ASN A 334 -5.79 -23.21 -15.55
C ASN A 334 -5.39 -21.81 -15.04
N ALA A 335 -5.31 -21.61 -13.74
CA ALA A 335 -5.11 -20.29 -13.12
C ALA A 335 -3.89 -19.52 -13.72
N ARG A 336 -2.79 -20.23 -13.97
CA ARG A 336 -1.56 -19.62 -14.54
C ARG A 336 -1.80 -19.04 -15.93
N ASP A 337 -2.60 -19.67 -16.76
CA ASP A 337 -2.85 -19.26 -18.15
C ASP A 337 -3.71 -17.98 -18.22
N LEU A 338 -4.38 -17.62 -17.13
CA LEU A 338 -5.25 -16.46 -17.05
C LEU A 338 -4.50 -15.16 -16.66
N VAL A 339 -3.26 -15.26 -16.17
CA VAL A 339 -2.49 -14.14 -15.60
C VAL A 339 -2.31 -13.01 -16.60
N ASP A 340 -1.99 -13.30 -17.85
CA ASP A 340 -1.76 -12.29 -18.88
C ASP A 340 -3.02 -11.47 -19.23
N SER A 341 -4.19 -11.96 -18.86
CA SER A 341 -5.47 -11.26 -19.04
C SER A 341 -5.87 -10.39 -17.86
N ILE A 342 -5.12 -10.45 -16.73
CA ILE A 342 -5.36 -9.61 -15.55
C ILE A 342 -4.65 -8.28 -15.74
N THR A 343 -5.40 -7.19 -15.68
CA THR A 343 -4.88 -5.83 -15.87
C THR A 343 -4.99 -4.95 -14.63
N SER A 344 -5.82 -5.35 -13.66
CA SER A 344 -6.08 -4.54 -12.48
C SER A 344 -6.31 -5.43 -11.25
N ALA A 345 -5.28 -5.56 -10.43
CA ALA A 345 -5.33 -6.20 -9.11
C ALA A 345 -4.15 -5.72 -8.27
N GLY A 346 -4.31 -5.64 -6.96
CA GLY A 346 -3.21 -5.32 -6.06
C GLY A 346 -2.25 -6.49 -5.92
N SER A 347 -2.76 -7.69 -5.65
CA SER A 347 -2.00 -8.95 -5.62
C SER A 347 -2.84 -10.09 -6.21
N VAL A 348 -2.18 -11.03 -6.89
CA VAL A 348 -2.84 -12.17 -7.55
C VAL A 348 -2.32 -13.48 -6.99
N PHE A 349 -3.25 -14.34 -6.57
CA PHE A 349 -2.98 -15.65 -5.96
C PHE A 349 -3.53 -16.75 -6.86
N LEU A 350 -2.71 -17.74 -7.19
CA LEU A 350 -3.03 -18.74 -8.20
C LEU A 350 -3.16 -20.15 -7.63
N GLY A 351 -4.31 -20.76 -7.87
CA GLY A 351 -4.60 -22.16 -7.53
C GLY A 351 -5.01 -22.37 -6.07
N ASP A 352 -5.29 -23.62 -5.75
CA ASP A 352 -5.89 -24.03 -4.48
C ASP A 352 -4.99 -23.80 -3.25
N TRP A 353 -3.66 -23.73 -3.47
CA TRP A 353 -2.65 -23.67 -2.40
C TRP A 353 -2.08 -22.27 -2.19
N SER A 354 -2.72 -21.25 -2.75
CA SER A 354 -2.28 -19.86 -2.66
C SER A 354 -3.33 -18.99 -1.97
N PRO A 355 -3.58 -19.18 -0.66
CA PRO A 355 -4.51 -18.32 0.07
C PRO A 355 -3.93 -16.90 0.20
N GLU A 356 -4.78 -15.92 0.37
CA GLU A 356 -4.43 -14.52 0.66
C GLU A 356 -3.43 -14.40 1.82
N SER A 357 -3.69 -15.16 2.90
CA SER A 357 -2.84 -15.17 4.10
C SER A 357 -1.37 -15.50 3.81
N ALA A 358 -1.06 -16.23 2.74
CA ALA A 358 0.33 -16.47 2.35
C ALA A 358 1.03 -15.17 1.96
N GLY A 359 0.37 -14.31 1.19
CA GLY A 359 0.87 -12.98 0.82
C GLY A 359 0.92 -12.02 1.99
N ASP A 360 -0.06 -12.09 2.87
CA ASP A 360 -0.18 -11.20 4.02
C ASP A 360 0.93 -11.42 5.05
N TYR A 361 1.45 -12.64 5.17
CA TYR A 361 2.37 -12.96 6.25
C TYR A 361 3.76 -13.45 5.81
N ALA A 362 3.86 -14.34 4.82
CA ALA A 362 5.08 -15.13 4.72
C ALA A 362 5.61 -15.42 3.32
N SER A 363 4.84 -15.27 2.23
CA SER A 363 5.30 -15.62 0.88
C SER A 363 6.41 -14.71 0.35
N GLY A 364 6.48 -13.47 0.83
CA GLY A 364 7.49 -12.49 0.47
C GLY A 364 6.97 -11.28 -0.30
N THR A 365 5.79 -11.35 -0.90
CA THR A 365 5.13 -10.20 -1.51
C THR A 365 4.67 -9.20 -0.44
N ASN A 366 4.36 -7.96 -0.82
CA ASN A 366 3.92 -6.95 0.13
C ASN A 366 2.39 -6.96 0.25
N HIS A 367 1.89 -6.86 1.48
CA HIS A 367 0.46 -6.82 1.75
C HIS A 367 -0.12 -5.39 1.78
N VAL A 368 0.70 -4.37 1.63
CA VAL A 368 0.21 -2.99 1.49
C VAL A 368 -0.15 -2.78 0.03
N LEU A 369 -1.43 -2.83 -0.25
CA LEU A 369 -2.00 -2.90 -1.58
C LEU A 369 -2.96 -1.73 -1.81
N PRO A 370 -3.09 -1.26 -3.06
CA PRO A 370 -4.13 -0.32 -3.40
C PRO A 370 -5.51 -0.99 -3.31
N THR A 371 -6.46 -0.32 -2.67
CA THR A 371 -7.84 -0.74 -2.55
C THR A 371 -8.75 0.20 -3.33
N TYR A 372 -10.04 0.00 -3.25
CA TYR A 372 -11.06 0.95 -3.73
C TYR A 372 -10.94 1.31 -5.22
N GLY A 373 -10.47 0.35 -6.04
CA GLY A 373 -10.29 0.53 -7.48
C GLY A 373 -9.00 1.27 -7.87
N TYR A 374 -8.19 1.70 -6.90
CA TYR A 374 -6.91 2.35 -7.20
C TYR A 374 -5.89 1.41 -7.86
N THR A 375 -6.16 0.09 -7.90
CA THR A 375 -5.36 -0.89 -8.66
C THR A 375 -5.29 -0.60 -10.16
N SER A 376 -6.20 0.24 -10.67
CA SER A 376 -6.16 0.71 -12.05
C SER A 376 -5.01 1.70 -12.33
N THR A 377 -4.45 2.34 -11.31
CA THR A 377 -3.45 3.40 -11.42
C THR A 377 -2.30 3.30 -10.42
N CYS A 378 -2.49 2.56 -9.33
CA CYS A 378 -1.49 2.37 -8.29
C CYS A 378 -1.01 0.92 -8.24
N SER A 379 0.26 0.74 -8.00
CA SER A 379 0.88 -0.57 -7.77
C SER A 379 0.80 -0.98 -6.29
N SER A 380 0.94 -2.28 -6.03
CA SER A 380 1.29 -2.77 -4.69
C SER A 380 2.60 -2.14 -4.21
N LEU A 381 2.73 -1.98 -2.89
CA LEU A 381 3.94 -1.44 -2.30
C LEU A 381 5.14 -2.31 -2.66
N GLY A 382 6.21 -1.67 -3.09
CA GLY A 382 7.45 -2.33 -3.45
C GLY A 382 8.67 -1.47 -3.12
N LEU A 383 9.84 -1.96 -3.48
CA LEU A 383 11.10 -1.25 -3.24
C LEU A 383 11.10 0.16 -3.86
N ALA A 384 10.47 0.31 -5.04
CA ALA A 384 10.41 1.58 -5.76
C ALA A 384 9.69 2.70 -4.98
N ASP A 385 8.79 2.35 -4.05
CA ASP A 385 8.06 3.34 -3.25
C ASP A 385 8.94 4.03 -2.21
N PHE A 386 10.04 3.38 -1.81
CA PHE A 386 11.06 3.89 -0.90
C PHE A 386 12.22 4.57 -1.63
N GLN A 387 12.11 4.72 -2.93
CA GLN A 387 13.14 5.24 -3.82
C GLN A 387 12.60 6.36 -4.70
N LYS A 388 13.50 7.19 -5.18
CA LYS A 388 13.25 8.19 -6.23
C LYS A 388 14.27 8.02 -7.32
N ARG A 389 13.89 8.32 -8.55
CA ARG A 389 14.73 8.26 -9.73
C ARG A 389 15.04 9.67 -10.19
N MET A 390 16.27 9.90 -10.61
CA MET A 390 16.68 11.15 -11.24
C MET A 390 17.46 10.86 -12.51
N THR A 391 17.36 11.73 -13.50
CA THR A 391 18.12 11.65 -14.74
C THR A 391 19.45 12.39 -14.59
N VAL A 392 20.48 11.85 -15.25
CA VAL A 392 21.78 12.48 -15.39
C VAL A 392 22.09 12.56 -16.87
N GLN A 393 22.51 13.73 -17.35
CA GLN A 393 22.84 13.96 -18.75
C GLN A 393 24.26 14.51 -18.84
N GLU A 394 25.04 13.94 -19.77
CA GLU A 394 26.40 14.36 -20.05
C GLU A 394 26.59 14.41 -21.58
N LEU A 395 27.02 15.54 -22.10
CA LEU A 395 27.28 15.73 -23.52
C LEU A 395 28.75 16.03 -23.74
N SER A 396 29.39 15.31 -24.66
CA SER A 396 30.68 15.73 -25.19
C SER A 396 30.51 16.95 -26.09
N ARG A 397 31.62 17.57 -26.50
CA ARG A 397 31.58 18.72 -27.43
C ARG A 397 30.96 18.31 -28.78
N GLU A 398 31.30 17.14 -29.29
CA GLU A 398 30.79 16.58 -30.52
C GLU A 398 29.31 16.22 -30.40
N GLY A 399 28.92 15.58 -29.30
CA GLY A 399 27.52 15.27 -29.00
C GLY A 399 26.67 16.53 -28.88
N PHE A 400 27.17 17.56 -28.18
CA PHE A 400 26.50 18.86 -28.13
C PHE A 400 26.35 19.48 -29.50
N ALA A 401 27.43 19.52 -30.29
CA ALA A 401 27.42 20.11 -31.65
C ALA A 401 26.39 19.43 -32.56
N SER A 402 26.23 18.09 -32.45
CA SER A 402 25.27 17.33 -33.24
C SER A 402 23.81 17.67 -32.94
N LEU A 403 23.49 18.08 -31.72
CA LEU A 403 22.13 18.42 -31.27
C LEU A 403 21.82 19.92 -31.29
N ALA A 404 22.82 20.78 -31.37
CA ALA A 404 22.69 22.22 -31.18
C ALA A 404 21.61 22.86 -32.08
N SER A 405 21.63 22.59 -33.37
CA SER A 405 20.65 23.13 -34.33
C SER A 405 19.22 22.66 -34.01
N THR A 406 19.05 21.39 -33.63
CA THR A 406 17.75 20.86 -33.22
C THR A 406 17.20 21.58 -31.97
N ILE A 407 18.05 21.77 -30.95
CA ILE A 407 17.64 22.43 -29.72
C ILE A 407 17.30 23.90 -29.99
N GLU A 408 18.13 24.62 -30.77
CA GLU A 408 17.86 26.02 -31.12
C GLU A 408 16.54 26.18 -31.88
N THR A 409 16.24 25.26 -32.82
CA THR A 409 15.00 25.27 -33.60
C THR A 409 13.78 25.05 -32.70
N LEU A 410 13.83 24.04 -31.83
CA LEU A 410 12.72 23.74 -30.93
C LEU A 410 12.47 24.86 -29.92
N ALA A 411 13.53 25.37 -29.30
CA ALA A 411 13.43 26.49 -28.35
C ALA A 411 12.90 27.78 -29.01
N ALA A 412 13.28 28.02 -30.27
CA ALA A 412 12.75 29.16 -31.03
C ALA A 412 11.26 29.00 -31.35
N ALA A 413 10.83 27.80 -31.72
CA ALA A 413 9.41 27.49 -31.99
C ALA A 413 8.54 27.69 -30.74
N GLU A 414 9.04 27.37 -29.56
CA GLU A 414 8.39 27.60 -28.28
C GLU A 414 8.53 29.04 -27.79
N ARG A 415 9.25 29.91 -28.50
CA ARG A 415 9.55 31.33 -28.16
C ARG A 415 10.34 31.46 -26.85
N LEU A 416 11.11 30.42 -26.49
CA LEU A 416 11.97 30.39 -25.30
C LEU A 416 13.37 30.88 -25.67
N THR A 417 13.53 32.19 -25.85
CA THR A 417 14.78 32.83 -26.35
C THR A 417 15.98 32.58 -25.45
N ALA A 418 15.80 32.55 -24.13
CA ALA A 418 16.89 32.27 -23.20
C ALA A 418 17.36 30.80 -23.30
N HIS A 419 16.45 29.84 -23.49
CA HIS A 419 16.81 28.45 -23.75
C HIS A 419 17.62 28.29 -25.04
N LYS A 420 17.17 28.96 -26.13
CA LYS A 420 17.93 29.02 -27.39
C LYS A 420 19.30 29.61 -27.17
N ASN A 421 19.39 30.75 -26.48
CA ASN A 421 20.64 31.46 -26.27
C ASN A 421 21.68 30.66 -25.47
N ALA A 422 21.22 29.80 -24.53
CA ALA A 422 22.10 28.89 -23.82
C ALA A 422 22.86 27.91 -24.76
N VAL A 423 22.26 27.56 -25.89
CA VAL A 423 22.89 26.76 -26.92
C VAL A 423 23.72 27.62 -27.87
N THR A 424 23.17 28.72 -28.36
CA THR A 424 23.84 29.65 -29.29
C THR A 424 25.20 30.09 -28.80
N LEU A 425 25.33 30.47 -27.50
CA LEU A 425 26.59 30.86 -26.89
C LEU A 425 27.64 29.72 -26.90
N ARG A 426 27.20 28.49 -26.65
CA ARG A 426 28.10 27.33 -26.69
C ARG A 426 28.53 26.97 -28.12
N VAL A 427 27.65 27.15 -29.11
CA VAL A 427 27.98 26.98 -30.54
C VAL A 427 29.04 28.03 -30.96
N ALA A 428 28.91 29.27 -30.49
CA ALA A 428 29.93 30.31 -30.74
C ALA A 428 31.29 29.90 -30.16
N ALA A 429 31.32 29.47 -28.89
CA ALA A 429 32.56 29.02 -28.24
C ALA A 429 33.21 27.81 -28.92
N LEU A 430 32.44 26.90 -29.50
CA LEU A 430 32.97 25.78 -30.30
C LEU A 430 33.73 26.27 -31.54
N LYS A 431 33.23 27.32 -32.19
CA LYS A 431 33.84 27.87 -33.41
C LYS A 431 35.14 28.67 -33.11
N GLU A 432 35.23 29.30 -31.96
CA GLU A 432 36.42 30.06 -31.54
C GLU A 432 37.61 29.16 -31.14
N GLN A 433 37.33 27.90 -30.82
CA GLN A 433 38.34 26.93 -30.37
C GLN A 433 38.67 25.87 -31.43
N ALA A 434 38.03 25.91 -32.61
CA ALA A 434 38.31 25.08 -33.79
C ALA A 434 39.34 25.80 -34.71
#